data_1bf5e75e1fc9e81d137ef488a24eaf44
#
_entry.id   1bf5e75e1fc9e81d137ef488a24eaf44
#
_cell.length_a   1.000
_cell.length_b   1.000
_cell.length_c   1.000
_cell.angle_alpha   90.00
_cell.angle_beta   90.00
_cell.angle_gamma   90.00
#
_symmetry.space_group_name_H-M   'P 1'
#
loop_
_entity.id
_entity.type
_entity.pdbx_description
1 polymer ?
#
loop_
_entity_poly.entity_id
_entity_poly.type
_entity_poly.pdbx_seq_one_letter_code
_entity_poly.pdbx_strand_id
1 'polypeptide(L)'
;MSMTETIKLYDRDAYATEFEADIISCEPNKADDKQFDIILNQTLFFPEEGGQSPDMGILGGYKVVDVQIKNGVITHTVDISAGDCCIMGKEEAQTEKKTDGQITGMECASEKVELAAGVHVHGKIDWQHRFYNMQQHSGEHIFSGIVHRRFGFENVGFHLSDSVVTMDFSGVISPEDIAEVEHEVNVAISKNIPIEVTYPSRDELAQLEYRSKIEIEGQVRIVTVPG
;
A
#
# COMPACT_ATOMS: atom_id res chain seq x y z
N MET A 1 -23.78 -2.56 -17.02
CA MET A 1 -22.50 -2.75 -17.70
C MET A 1 -21.51 -3.21 -16.66
N SER A 2 -20.75 -4.28 -16.91
CA SER A 2 -19.67 -4.67 -16.00
C SER A 2 -18.63 -3.55 -16.04
N MET A 3 -18.27 -2.99 -14.88
CA MET A 3 -17.13 -2.07 -14.80
C MET A 3 -15.86 -2.83 -15.21
N THR A 4 -15.02 -2.21 -15.98
CA THR A 4 -13.71 -2.75 -16.34
C THR A 4 -12.83 -2.75 -15.09
N GLU A 5 -12.05 -3.81 -14.86
CA GLU A 5 -11.11 -3.87 -13.75
C GLU A 5 -10.10 -2.71 -13.82
N THR A 6 -9.72 -2.18 -12.66
CA THR A 6 -8.72 -1.12 -12.56
C THR A 6 -7.32 -1.69 -12.82
N ILE A 7 -6.53 -1.05 -13.70
CA ILE A 7 -5.14 -1.45 -13.93
C ILE A 7 -4.30 -1.10 -12.70
N LYS A 8 -3.65 -2.12 -12.12
CA LYS A 8 -2.81 -2.02 -10.92
C LYS A 8 -1.38 -1.66 -11.33
N LEU A 9 -1.03 -0.37 -11.30
CA LEU A 9 0.30 0.10 -11.68
C LEU A 9 1.37 -0.34 -10.66
N TYR A 10 1.00 -0.48 -9.38
CA TYR A 10 1.88 -0.95 -8.32
C TYR A 10 2.36 -2.41 -8.50
N ASP A 11 1.68 -3.22 -9.33
CA ASP A 11 2.15 -4.56 -9.70
C ASP A 11 3.32 -4.51 -10.70
N ARG A 12 3.47 -3.38 -11.42
CA ARG A 12 4.56 -3.16 -12.39
C ARG A 12 5.76 -2.50 -11.75
N ASP A 13 5.52 -1.49 -10.92
CA ASP A 13 6.54 -0.76 -10.18
C ASP A 13 6.01 -0.36 -8.79
N ALA A 14 6.45 -1.09 -7.75
CA ALA A 14 6.07 -0.85 -6.37
C ALA A 14 6.70 0.43 -5.78
N TYR A 15 7.72 1.00 -6.45
CA TYR A 15 8.45 2.19 -6.02
C TYR A 15 8.00 3.47 -6.74
N ALA A 16 7.14 3.36 -7.74
CA ALA A 16 6.55 4.53 -8.39
C ALA A 16 5.67 5.30 -7.40
N THR A 17 5.78 6.62 -7.39
CA THR A 17 5.10 7.51 -6.44
C THR A 17 4.08 8.42 -7.07
N GLU A 18 4.16 8.63 -8.39
CA GLU A 18 3.28 9.54 -9.13
C GLU A 18 2.76 8.85 -10.39
N PHE A 19 1.53 9.17 -10.79
CA PHE A 19 0.91 8.60 -11.97
C PHE A 19 -0.18 9.50 -12.53
N GLU A 20 -0.55 9.23 -13.78
CA GLU A 20 -1.67 9.88 -14.46
C GLU A 20 -2.79 8.86 -14.69
N ALA A 21 -4.03 9.29 -14.58
CA ALA A 21 -5.19 8.44 -14.79
C ALA A 21 -6.41 9.24 -15.26
N ASP A 22 -7.38 8.52 -15.84
CA ASP A 22 -8.68 9.07 -16.18
C ASP A 22 -9.73 8.60 -15.16
N ILE A 23 -10.57 9.52 -14.70
CA ILE A 23 -11.70 9.23 -13.84
C ILE A 23 -12.76 8.48 -14.64
N ILE A 24 -13.10 7.27 -14.22
CA ILE A 24 -14.19 6.47 -14.80
C ILE A 24 -15.53 6.81 -14.16
N SER A 25 -15.53 7.02 -12.82
CA SER A 25 -16.73 7.38 -12.05
C SER A 25 -16.32 8.25 -10.87
N CYS A 26 -17.18 9.18 -10.51
CA CYS A 26 -17.05 10.04 -9.34
C CYS A 26 -18.43 10.22 -8.73
N GLU A 27 -18.64 9.70 -7.54
CA GLU A 27 -19.92 9.73 -6.85
C GLU A 27 -19.75 10.24 -5.41
N PRO A 28 -20.73 10.96 -4.85
CA PRO A 28 -20.71 11.32 -3.42
C PRO A 28 -20.63 10.08 -2.54
N ASN A 29 -19.76 10.10 -1.53
CA ASN A 29 -19.68 9.01 -0.55
C ASN A 29 -20.97 8.95 0.27
N LYS A 30 -21.43 7.72 0.56
CA LYS A 30 -22.71 7.50 1.26
C LYS A 30 -22.64 7.78 2.77
N ALA A 31 -21.45 7.75 3.33
CA ALA A 31 -21.23 7.89 4.77
C ALA A 31 -20.87 9.34 5.17
N ASP A 32 -20.24 10.10 4.26
CA ASP A 32 -19.78 11.47 4.53
C ASP A 32 -20.00 12.35 3.28
N ASP A 33 -20.77 13.42 3.42
CA ASP A 33 -21.10 14.39 2.36
C ASP A 33 -19.90 15.24 1.91
N LYS A 34 -18.80 15.20 2.67
CA LYS A 34 -17.52 15.85 2.33
C LYS A 34 -16.55 14.94 1.60
N GLN A 35 -16.98 13.75 1.25
CA GLN A 35 -16.15 12.76 0.56
C GLN A 35 -16.76 12.34 -0.77
N PHE A 36 -15.90 11.95 -1.70
CA PHE A 36 -16.29 11.37 -2.97
C PHE A 36 -15.56 10.06 -3.19
N ASP A 37 -16.30 9.10 -3.76
CA ASP A 37 -15.76 7.82 -4.21
C ASP A 37 -15.42 7.90 -5.69
N ILE A 38 -14.14 7.71 -6.00
CA ILE A 38 -13.58 7.85 -7.35
C ILE A 38 -13.07 6.51 -7.84
N ILE A 39 -13.46 6.11 -9.03
CA ILE A 39 -12.93 4.97 -9.75
C ILE A 39 -12.08 5.48 -10.90
N LEU A 40 -10.86 4.96 -11.03
CA LEU A 40 -9.90 5.30 -12.07
C LEU A 40 -9.72 4.13 -13.04
N ASN A 41 -9.26 4.43 -14.27
CA ASN A 41 -8.85 3.41 -15.24
C ASN A 41 -7.59 2.66 -14.78
N GLN A 42 -6.70 3.33 -14.04
CA GLN A 42 -5.47 2.79 -13.48
C GLN A 42 -5.06 3.51 -12.21
N THR A 43 -4.27 2.87 -11.34
CA THR A 43 -3.83 3.49 -10.09
C THR A 43 -2.53 2.90 -9.56
N LEU A 44 -1.76 3.74 -8.84
CA LEU A 44 -0.67 3.31 -7.96
C LEU A 44 -1.13 3.10 -6.51
N PHE A 45 -2.31 3.62 -6.10
CA PHE A 45 -2.81 3.44 -4.75
C PHE A 45 -3.11 1.97 -4.47
N PHE A 46 -2.41 1.39 -3.50
CA PHE A 46 -2.67 0.04 -3.01
C PHE A 46 -3.92 0.06 -2.12
N PRO A 47 -4.91 -0.79 -2.39
CA PRO A 47 -6.12 -0.86 -1.58
C PRO A 47 -5.87 -1.58 -0.26
N GLU A 48 -6.80 -1.44 0.70
CA GLU A 48 -6.81 -2.29 1.87
C GLU A 48 -6.99 -3.75 1.45
N GLU A 49 -5.96 -4.55 1.65
CA GLU A 49 -5.96 -5.96 1.27
C GLU A 49 -4.95 -6.76 2.11
N GLY A 50 -5.31 -7.99 2.46
CA GLY A 50 -4.39 -8.91 3.14
C GLY A 50 -3.96 -8.49 4.55
N GLY A 51 -4.73 -7.63 5.23
CA GLY A 51 -4.40 -7.11 6.56
C GLY A 51 -3.51 -5.87 6.57
N GLN A 52 -3.18 -5.34 5.37
CA GLN A 52 -2.45 -4.08 5.20
C GLN A 52 -3.44 -2.93 5.02
N SER A 53 -3.19 -1.81 5.70
CA SER A 53 -3.92 -0.56 5.50
C SER A 53 -3.72 0.00 4.07
N PRO A 54 -4.72 0.74 3.53
CA PRO A 54 -4.62 1.29 2.19
C PRO A 54 -3.57 2.40 2.11
N ASP A 55 -3.14 2.69 0.88
CA ASP A 55 -2.30 3.86 0.66
C ASP A 55 -3.06 5.16 0.86
N MET A 56 -2.31 6.13 1.30
CA MET A 56 -2.72 7.53 1.39
C MET A 56 -2.01 8.36 0.32
N GLY A 57 -2.50 9.57 0.09
CA GLY A 57 -1.86 10.49 -0.86
C GLY A 57 -2.79 11.56 -1.37
N ILE A 58 -2.53 12.02 -2.59
CA ILE A 58 -3.26 13.10 -3.27
C ILE A 58 -3.72 12.62 -4.63
N LEU A 59 -4.96 12.92 -4.97
CA LEU A 59 -5.55 12.66 -6.27
C LEU A 59 -6.26 13.92 -6.77
N GLY A 60 -5.82 14.48 -7.90
CA GLY A 60 -6.41 15.70 -8.46
C GLY A 60 -6.41 16.91 -7.51
N GLY A 61 -5.45 16.97 -6.56
CA GLY A 61 -5.37 18.02 -5.54
C GLY A 61 -6.19 17.76 -4.27
N TYR A 62 -6.82 16.60 -4.14
CA TYR A 62 -7.60 16.20 -2.97
C TYR A 62 -6.93 15.07 -2.21
N LYS A 63 -7.10 15.05 -0.89
CA LYS A 63 -6.54 14.01 -0.04
C LYS A 63 -7.29 12.70 -0.23
N VAL A 64 -6.57 11.61 -0.52
CA VAL A 64 -7.09 10.24 -0.49
C VAL A 64 -7.08 9.77 0.95
N VAL A 65 -8.24 9.37 1.46
CA VAL A 65 -8.43 8.95 2.87
C VAL A 65 -8.73 7.47 3.01
N ASP A 66 -9.14 6.80 1.93
CA ASP A 66 -9.36 5.36 1.90
C ASP A 66 -9.25 4.83 0.47
N VAL A 67 -8.81 3.58 0.31
CA VAL A 67 -8.75 2.88 -0.97
C VAL A 67 -9.21 1.44 -0.77
N GLN A 68 -10.28 1.06 -1.45
CA GLN A 68 -10.90 -0.26 -1.33
C GLN A 68 -10.94 -0.98 -2.68
N ILE A 69 -10.86 -2.32 -2.66
CA ILE A 69 -10.99 -3.14 -3.87
C ILE A 69 -12.19 -4.07 -3.78
N LYS A 70 -12.97 -4.14 -4.86
CA LYS A 70 -14.07 -5.10 -4.99
C LYS A 70 -14.20 -5.57 -6.42
N ASN A 71 -14.12 -6.88 -6.63
CA ASN A 71 -14.23 -7.51 -7.96
C ASN A 71 -13.26 -6.88 -9.00
N GLY A 72 -12.01 -6.60 -8.59
CA GLY A 72 -10.98 -6.01 -9.45
C GLY A 72 -11.13 -4.50 -9.69
N VAL A 73 -12.18 -3.85 -9.17
CA VAL A 73 -12.39 -2.40 -9.26
C VAL A 73 -11.89 -1.73 -8.00
N ILE A 74 -11.01 -0.74 -8.14
CA ILE A 74 -10.45 0.02 -7.02
C ILE A 74 -11.17 1.36 -6.90
N THR A 75 -11.71 1.60 -5.70
CA THR A 75 -12.39 2.85 -5.33
C THR A 75 -11.50 3.65 -4.40
N HIS A 76 -11.32 4.94 -4.71
CA HIS A 76 -10.55 5.90 -3.94
C HIS A 76 -11.51 6.88 -3.28
N THR A 77 -11.55 6.93 -1.94
CA THR A 77 -12.33 7.92 -1.21
C THR A 77 -11.47 9.16 -0.99
N VAL A 78 -11.91 10.30 -1.52
CA VAL A 78 -11.22 11.58 -1.40
C VAL A 78 -11.99 12.55 -0.51
N ASP A 79 -11.27 13.32 0.30
CA ASP A 79 -11.83 14.38 1.16
C ASP A 79 -11.77 15.73 0.45
N ILE A 80 -12.93 16.33 0.22
CA ILE A 80 -13.06 17.65 -0.42
C ILE A 80 -13.09 18.80 0.58
N SER A 81 -13.17 18.52 1.89
CA SER A 81 -13.28 19.56 2.95
C SER A 81 -11.96 20.28 3.21
N ALA A 82 -10.83 19.62 2.97
CA ALA A 82 -9.51 20.18 3.23
C ALA A 82 -9.10 21.14 2.10
N GLY A 83 -9.12 22.41 2.42
CA GLY A 83 -8.64 23.49 1.55
C GLY A 83 -7.14 23.49 1.32
N ASP A 84 -6.36 22.79 2.15
CA ASP A 84 -4.91 22.80 2.10
C ASP A 84 -4.37 21.39 2.25
N CYS A 85 -3.83 20.85 1.17
CA CYS A 85 -3.11 19.61 1.21
C CYS A 85 -1.61 19.86 1.32
N CYS A 86 -1.10 19.85 2.54
CA CYS A 86 0.32 19.74 2.82
C CYS A 86 0.61 18.36 3.41
N ILE A 87 0.75 17.35 2.56
CA ILE A 87 1.55 16.18 2.94
C ILE A 87 3.00 16.53 2.60
N MET A 88 3.65 17.24 3.51
CA MET A 88 5.09 17.44 3.47
C MET A 88 5.68 16.64 4.61
N GLY A 89 6.35 15.54 4.27
CA GLY A 89 7.43 15.04 5.10
C GLY A 89 8.40 16.20 5.32
N LYS A 90 8.79 16.43 6.59
CA LYS A 90 9.82 17.40 6.94
C LYS A 90 11.15 16.91 6.40
N GLU A 91 11.50 17.27 5.19
CA GLU A 91 12.88 17.27 4.72
C GLU A 91 13.14 18.53 3.93
N GLU A 92 13.88 19.43 4.61
CA GLU A 92 14.88 20.37 4.13
C GLU A 92 14.55 21.25 2.91
N ALA A 93 14.02 22.42 3.18
CA ALA A 93 14.44 23.61 2.44
C ALA A 93 15.19 24.55 3.38
N GLN A 94 16.47 24.26 3.63
CA GLN A 94 17.42 25.27 4.09
C GLN A 94 17.83 26.08 2.87
N THR A 95 17.20 27.21 2.68
CA THR A 95 17.82 28.37 2.05
C THR A 95 17.36 29.60 2.79
N GLU A 96 18.21 30.05 3.70
CA GLU A 96 18.08 31.35 4.34
C GLU A 96 18.15 32.45 3.27
N LYS A 97 17.08 33.24 3.14
CA LYS A 97 17.16 34.65 2.75
C LYS A 97 16.34 35.44 3.73
N LYS A 98 17.03 36.08 4.68
CA LYS A 98 16.50 37.16 5.48
C LYS A 98 16.16 38.33 4.56
N THR A 99 14.90 38.71 4.52
CA THR A 99 14.46 40.11 4.39
C THR A 99 13.07 40.24 5.00
N ASP A 100 12.88 41.34 5.71
CA ASP A 100 11.75 41.73 6.54
C ASP A 100 10.36 41.51 5.93
N GLY A 101 9.43 41.06 6.76
CA GLY A 101 8.00 41.30 6.62
C GLY A 101 7.16 40.13 6.16
N GLN A 102 6.32 39.64 7.08
CA GLN A 102 5.16 38.76 6.90
C GLN A 102 5.42 37.38 6.26
N ILE A 103 5.39 36.38 7.11
CA ILE A 103 5.27 34.98 6.72
C ILE A 103 3.81 34.77 6.25
N THR A 104 3.59 34.95 4.95
CA THR A 104 2.42 34.40 4.27
C THR A 104 2.75 32.95 3.95
N GLY A 105 1.86 32.05 4.36
CA GLY A 105 2.00 30.62 4.13
C GLY A 105 2.37 30.29 2.68
N MET A 106 3.28 29.35 2.52
CA MET A 106 3.64 28.80 1.20
C MET A 106 2.41 28.03 0.68
N GLU A 107 1.70 28.62 -0.27
CA GLU A 107 0.67 27.96 -1.05
C GLU A 107 1.31 26.84 -1.86
N CYS A 108 0.95 25.61 -1.53
CA CYS A 108 1.20 24.46 -2.38
C CYS A 108 0.16 24.51 -3.50
N ALA A 109 0.51 25.18 -4.60
CA ALA A 109 -0.36 25.33 -5.75
C ALA A 109 -0.39 24.05 -6.61
N SER A 110 -1.02 22.99 -6.09
CA SER A 110 -1.62 22.02 -6.98
C SER A 110 -3.04 22.53 -7.27
N GLU A 111 -3.29 23.01 -8.49
CA GLU A 111 -4.63 23.38 -8.91
C GLU A 111 -5.56 22.19 -8.70
N LYS A 112 -6.62 22.41 -7.89
CA LYS A 112 -7.66 21.40 -7.72
C LYS A 112 -8.40 21.23 -9.04
N VAL A 113 -8.44 20.00 -9.51
CA VAL A 113 -9.15 19.63 -10.73
C VAL A 113 -10.61 19.35 -10.38
N GLU A 114 -11.54 19.69 -11.27
CA GLU A 114 -12.93 19.27 -11.13
C GLU A 114 -13.03 17.74 -11.19
N LEU A 115 -13.58 17.13 -10.14
CA LEU A 115 -13.72 15.66 -10.07
C LEU A 115 -14.98 15.23 -10.81
N ALA A 116 -14.82 14.76 -12.06
CA ALA A 116 -15.92 14.24 -12.87
C ALA A 116 -15.44 13.10 -13.78
N ALA A 117 -16.35 12.23 -14.19
CA ALA A 117 -16.05 11.16 -15.15
C ALA A 117 -15.49 11.74 -16.47
N GLY A 118 -14.42 11.14 -16.97
CA GLY A 118 -13.71 11.57 -18.18
C GLY A 118 -12.64 12.65 -17.95
N VAL A 119 -12.46 13.14 -16.73
CA VAL A 119 -11.40 14.08 -16.36
C VAL A 119 -10.10 13.33 -16.14
N HIS A 120 -9.01 13.88 -16.66
CA HIS A 120 -7.65 13.40 -16.44
C HIS A 120 -7.09 13.98 -15.14
N VAL A 121 -6.50 13.14 -14.31
CA VAL A 121 -6.01 13.51 -12.98
C VAL A 121 -4.62 12.96 -12.71
N HIS A 122 -3.85 13.74 -11.97
CA HIS A 122 -2.57 13.35 -11.43
C HIS A 122 -2.76 12.78 -10.03
N GLY A 123 -2.16 11.62 -9.76
CA GLY A 123 -2.12 10.97 -8.45
C GLY A 123 -0.70 10.92 -7.89
N LYS A 124 -0.58 11.16 -6.58
CA LYS A 124 0.67 11.08 -5.83
C LYS A 124 0.46 10.35 -4.52
N ILE A 125 1.24 9.28 -4.30
CA ILE A 125 1.17 8.48 -3.06
C ILE A 125 1.95 9.17 -1.95
N ASP A 126 1.50 9.02 -0.71
CA ASP A 126 2.34 9.22 0.47
C ASP A 126 3.39 8.11 0.52
N TRP A 127 4.57 8.42 0.01
CA TRP A 127 5.67 7.46 -0.07
C TRP A 127 6.13 6.97 1.31
N GLN A 128 6.10 7.83 2.33
CA GLN A 128 6.54 7.44 3.67
C GLN A 128 5.60 6.37 4.25
N HIS A 129 4.29 6.56 4.11
CA HIS A 129 3.28 5.59 4.50
C HIS A 129 3.41 4.26 3.71
N ARG A 130 3.50 4.34 2.36
CA ARG A 130 3.70 3.18 1.51
C ARG A 130 4.96 2.40 1.89
N PHE A 131 6.08 3.07 2.02
CA PHE A 131 7.37 2.42 2.30
C PHE A 131 7.38 1.77 3.69
N TYR A 132 6.78 2.42 4.69
CA TYR A 132 6.55 1.81 6.00
C TYR A 132 5.77 0.49 5.87
N ASN A 133 4.63 0.50 5.18
CA ASN A 133 3.82 -0.69 4.96
C ASN A 133 4.60 -1.80 4.23
N MET A 134 5.37 -1.45 3.19
CA MET A 134 6.22 -2.41 2.47
C MET A 134 7.27 -3.06 3.38
N GLN A 135 7.92 -2.28 4.25
CA GLN A 135 8.92 -2.79 5.20
C GLN A 135 8.27 -3.76 6.20
N GLN A 136 7.15 -3.36 6.80
CA GLN A 136 6.45 -4.18 7.79
C GLN A 136 5.90 -5.47 7.18
N HIS A 137 5.29 -5.39 6.01
CA HIS A 137 4.75 -6.56 5.33
C HIS A 137 5.86 -7.53 4.91
N SER A 138 6.98 -7.02 4.38
CA SER A 138 8.15 -7.85 4.06
C SER A 138 8.74 -8.50 5.31
N GLY A 139 8.82 -7.75 6.42
CA GLY A 139 9.27 -8.27 7.71
C GLY A 139 8.36 -9.40 8.23
N GLU A 140 7.05 -9.26 8.08
CA GLU A 140 6.07 -10.31 8.40
C GLU A 140 6.36 -11.59 7.61
N HIS A 141 6.53 -11.49 6.31
CA HIS A 141 6.81 -12.67 5.47
C HIS A 141 8.10 -13.40 5.88
N ILE A 142 9.17 -12.67 6.20
CA ILE A 142 10.42 -13.25 6.68
C ILE A 142 10.19 -13.94 8.03
N PHE A 143 9.53 -13.25 8.97
CA PHE A 143 9.23 -13.79 10.30
C PHE A 143 8.38 -15.06 10.20
N SER A 144 7.27 -15.02 9.50
CA SER A 144 6.37 -16.15 9.29
C SER A 144 7.06 -17.33 8.59
N GLY A 145 7.97 -17.03 7.64
CA GLY A 145 8.78 -18.05 6.98
C GLY A 145 9.71 -18.79 7.95
N ILE A 146 10.39 -18.05 8.82
CA ILE A 146 11.28 -18.62 9.83
C ILE A 146 10.50 -19.42 10.88
N VAL A 147 9.37 -18.89 11.37
CA VAL A 147 8.50 -19.60 12.33
C VAL A 147 8.00 -20.93 11.74
N HIS A 148 7.53 -20.91 10.49
CA HIS A 148 7.09 -22.12 9.82
C HIS A 148 8.23 -23.14 9.67
N ARG A 149 9.41 -22.71 9.23
CA ARG A 149 10.59 -23.58 9.06
C ARG A 149 11.03 -24.22 10.37
N ARG A 150 10.98 -23.48 11.50
CA ARG A 150 11.47 -23.96 12.81
C ARG A 150 10.46 -24.81 13.54
N PHE A 151 9.19 -24.44 13.50
CA PHE A 151 8.15 -25.00 14.36
C PHE A 151 7.01 -25.68 13.60
N GLY A 152 6.92 -25.50 12.28
CA GLY A 152 5.80 -25.99 11.48
C GLY A 152 4.49 -25.20 11.72
N PHE A 153 4.56 -24.03 12.39
CA PHE A 153 3.38 -23.23 12.66
C PHE A 153 3.02 -22.35 11.48
N GLU A 154 1.70 -22.23 11.24
CA GLU A 154 1.15 -21.36 10.20
C GLU A 154 0.81 -19.98 10.79
N ASN A 155 1.04 -18.92 10.02
CA ASN A 155 0.49 -17.62 10.31
C ASN A 155 -1.02 -17.65 9.96
N VAL A 156 -1.87 -17.56 10.97
CA VAL A 156 -3.34 -17.62 10.85
C VAL A 156 -4.02 -16.25 10.96
N GLY A 157 -3.28 -15.20 11.33
CA GLY A 157 -3.76 -13.83 11.44
C GLY A 157 -2.63 -12.82 11.21
N PHE A 158 -2.91 -11.76 10.46
CA PHE A 158 -2.00 -10.64 10.22
C PHE A 158 -2.79 -9.34 10.19
N HIS A 159 -2.33 -8.35 10.92
CA HIS A 159 -2.88 -7.01 10.88
C HIS A 159 -1.74 -6.00 11.00
N LEU A 160 -1.70 -5.07 10.05
CA LEU A 160 -0.73 -3.98 9.99
C LEU A 160 -1.46 -2.66 10.17
N SER A 161 -1.13 -1.95 11.24
CA SER A 161 -1.61 -0.60 11.53
C SER A 161 -0.44 0.37 11.65
N ASP A 162 -0.75 1.66 11.78
CA ASP A 162 0.27 2.72 11.86
C ASP A 162 1.22 2.60 13.06
N SER A 163 0.85 1.85 14.08
CA SER A 163 1.62 1.76 15.34
C SER A 163 2.06 0.35 15.72
N VAL A 164 1.33 -0.66 15.28
CA VAL A 164 1.53 -2.05 15.71
C VAL A 164 1.27 -3.00 14.56
N VAL A 165 2.15 -3.98 14.42
CA VAL A 165 1.94 -5.16 13.57
C VAL A 165 1.67 -6.36 14.47
N THR A 166 0.57 -7.06 14.23
CA THR A 166 0.23 -8.28 14.97
C THR A 166 0.22 -9.48 14.05
N MET A 167 0.72 -10.61 14.58
CA MET A 167 0.76 -11.89 13.89
C MET A 167 0.26 -12.98 14.83
N ASP A 168 -0.69 -13.77 14.35
CA ASP A 168 -1.22 -14.91 15.09
C ASP A 168 -0.72 -16.20 14.45
N PHE A 169 -0.23 -17.12 15.28
CA PHE A 169 0.30 -18.41 14.82
C PHE A 169 -0.53 -19.57 15.34
N SER A 170 -0.53 -20.69 14.60
CA SER A 170 -1.26 -21.92 14.94
C SER A 170 -0.68 -22.67 16.15
N GLY A 171 0.41 -22.17 16.76
CA GLY A 171 1.07 -22.77 17.92
C GLY A 171 1.66 -21.72 18.85
N VAL A 172 2.00 -22.15 20.06
CA VAL A 172 2.60 -21.28 21.08
C VAL A 172 4.11 -21.21 20.87
N ILE A 173 4.64 -20.00 20.78
CA ILE A 173 6.08 -19.73 20.66
C ILE A 173 6.55 -19.15 21.99
N SER A 174 7.62 -19.72 22.56
CA SER A 174 8.19 -19.21 23.82
C SER A 174 8.88 -17.84 23.60
N PRO A 175 9.03 -17.01 24.65
CA PRO A 175 9.79 -15.75 24.55
C PRO A 175 11.23 -15.97 24.08
N GLU A 176 11.86 -17.07 24.47
CA GLU A 176 13.21 -17.45 24.06
C GLU A 176 13.26 -17.76 22.56
N ASP A 177 12.30 -18.52 22.05
CA ASP A 177 12.20 -18.83 20.62
C ASP A 177 11.88 -17.58 19.78
N ILE A 178 11.05 -16.66 20.29
CA ILE A 178 10.79 -15.36 19.63
C ILE A 178 12.08 -14.57 19.48
N ALA A 179 12.93 -14.51 20.51
CA ALA A 179 14.20 -13.80 20.45
C ALA A 179 15.16 -14.42 19.40
N GLU A 180 15.16 -15.75 19.26
CA GLU A 180 15.94 -16.43 18.24
C GLU A 180 15.40 -16.16 16.83
N VAL A 181 14.07 -16.20 16.63
CA VAL A 181 13.42 -15.84 15.35
C VAL A 181 13.72 -14.40 15.00
N GLU A 182 13.60 -13.45 15.94
CA GLU A 182 13.94 -12.04 15.73
C GLU A 182 15.39 -11.87 15.26
N HIS A 183 16.33 -12.60 15.90
CA HIS A 183 17.73 -12.58 15.48
C HIS A 183 17.90 -13.06 14.03
N GLU A 184 17.27 -14.17 13.65
CA GLU A 184 17.33 -14.70 12.29
C GLU A 184 16.71 -13.73 11.26
N VAL A 185 15.57 -13.09 11.61
CA VAL A 185 14.94 -12.04 10.78
C VAL A 185 15.92 -10.89 10.53
N ASN A 186 16.55 -10.39 11.60
CA ASN A 186 17.52 -9.28 11.48
C ASN A 186 18.74 -9.68 10.66
N VAL A 187 19.20 -10.92 10.76
CA VAL A 187 20.28 -11.45 9.90
C VAL A 187 19.82 -11.50 8.43
N ALA A 188 18.61 -11.95 8.14
CA ALA A 188 18.07 -11.98 6.78
C ALA A 188 17.97 -10.56 6.18
N ILE A 189 17.44 -9.59 6.97
CA ILE A 189 17.36 -8.19 6.56
C ILE A 189 18.76 -7.61 6.28
N SER A 190 19.73 -7.89 7.14
CA SER A 190 21.11 -7.38 6.99
C SER A 190 21.83 -7.88 5.73
N LYS A 191 21.42 -9.04 5.21
CA LYS A 191 21.94 -9.59 3.93
C LYS A 191 21.39 -8.86 2.71
N ASN A 192 20.40 -7.99 2.88
CA ASN A 192 19.74 -7.26 1.78
C ASN A 192 19.31 -8.20 0.64
N ILE A 193 18.66 -9.30 0.99
CA ILE A 193 18.23 -10.33 0.03
C ILE A 193 17.14 -9.73 -0.88
N PRO A 194 17.26 -9.83 -2.21
CA PRO A 194 16.24 -9.36 -3.12
C PRO A 194 14.95 -10.20 -2.96
N ILE A 195 13.82 -9.50 -2.88
CA ILE A 195 12.50 -10.15 -2.88
C ILE A 195 12.10 -10.37 -4.32
N GLU A 196 11.84 -11.62 -4.68
CA GLU A 196 11.43 -11.99 -6.03
C GLU A 196 9.90 -12.11 -6.10
N VAL A 197 9.32 -11.55 -7.16
CA VAL A 197 7.89 -11.64 -7.45
C VAL A 197 7.70 -12.34 -8.77
N THR A 198 6.93 -13.43 -8.77
CA THR A 198 6.65 -14.20 -9.97
C THR A 198 5.15 -14.45 -10.12
N TYR A 199 4.72 -14.67 -11.35
CA TYR A 199 3.35 -15.00 -11.73
C TYR A 199 3.34 -16.34 -12.50
N PRO A 200 3.48 -17.48 -11.78
CA PRO A 200 3.57 -18.78 -12.41
C PRO A 200 2.27 -19.15 -13.13
N SER A 201 2.40 -19.93 -14.19
CA SER A 201 1.28 -20.60 -14.83
C SER A 201 0.67 -21.65 -13.89
N ARG A 202 -0.52 -22.16 -14.21
CA ARG A 202 -1.18 -23.19 -13.39
C ARG A 202 -0.33 -24.48 -13.29
N ASP A 203 0.35 -24.85 -14.35
CA ASP A 203 1.20 -26.06 -14.38
C ASP A 203 2.48 -25.87 -13.54
N GLU A 204 3.07 -24.69 -13.57
CA GLU A 204 4.22 -24.33 -12.71
C GLU A 204 3.79 -24.24 -11.24
N LEU A 205 2.64 -23.62 -10.97
CA LEU A 205 2.10 -23.47 -9.61
C LEU A 205 1.85 -24.84 -8.95
N ALA A 206 1.38 -25.83 -9.73
CA ALA A 206 1.15 -27.20 -9.23
C ALA A 206 2.43 -27.93 -8.80
N GLN A 207 3.60 -27.44 -9.22
CA GLN A 207 4.92 -27.99 -8.87
C GLN A 207 5.65 -27.19 -7.79
N LEU A 208 5.11 -26.03 -7.40
CA LEU A 208 5.70 -25.18 -6.37
C LEU A 208 5.14 -25.53 -4.98
N GLU A 209 6.04 -25.69 -4.02
CA GLU A 209 5.65 -25.62 -2.61
C GLU A 209 5.52 -24.15 -2.22
N TYR A 210 4.29 -23.69 -2.01
CA TYR A 210 4.02 -22.34 -1.55
C TYR A 210 2.94 -22.36 -0.47
N ARG A 211 2.90 -21.30 0.34
CA ARG A 211 1.90 -21.13 1.40
C ARG A 211 0.86 -20.10 0.94
N SER A 212 -0.40 -20.44 1.13
CA SER A 212 -1.51 -19.52 0.91
C SER A 212 -2.52 -19.66 2.03
N LYS A 213 -3.05 -18.53 2.50
CA LYS A 213 -4.12 -18.50 3.53
C LYS A 213 -5.51 -18.74 2.93
N ILE A 214 -5.65 -18.56 1.63
CA ILE A 214 -6.92 -18.68 0.89
C ILE A 214 -6.70 -19.37 -0.45
N GLU A 215 -7.73 -20.00 -0.98
CA GLU A 215 -7.74 -20.42 -2.38
C GLU A 215 -7.91 -19.17 -3.27
N ILE A 216 -6.97 -19.00 -4.22
CA ILE A 216 -6.97 -17.87 -5.13
C ILE A 216 -7.52 -18.32 -6.48
N GLU A 217 -8.63 -17.75 -6.90
CA GLU A 217 -9.13 -17.90 -8.26
C GLU A 217 -8.41 -16.92 -9.19
N GLY A 218 -7.83 -17.42 -10.30
CA GLY A 218 -7.14 -16.60 -11.29
C GLY A 218 -5.61 -16.68 -11.23
N GLN A 219 -4.94 -15.57 -11.52
CA GLN A 219 -3.48 -15.52 -11.53
C GLN A 219 -2.94 -15.37 -10.11
N VAL A 220 -2.07 -16.29 -9.72
CA VAL A 220 -1.43 -16.27 -8.39
C VAL A 220 -0.11 -15.49 -8.48
N ARG A 221 0.07 -14.57 -7.54
CA ARG A 221 1.32 -13.82 -7.35
C ARG A 221 2.12 -14.50 -6.24
N ILE A 222 3.30 -15.00 -6.57
CA ILE A 222 4.23 -15.62 -5.61
C ILE A 222 5.32 -14.64 -5.25
N VAL A 223 5.51 -14.45 -3.94
CA VAL A 223 6.59 -13.64 -3.37
C VAL A 223 7.58 -14.58 -2.70
N THR A 224 8.83 -14.51 -3.11
CA THR A 224 9.91 -15.36 -2.60
C THR A 224 11.01 -14.53 -1.97
N VAL A 225 11.41 -14.90 -0.77
CA VAL A 225 12.63 -14.41 -0.09
C VAL A 225 13.63 -15.56 -0.12
N PRO A 226 14.63 -15.55 -1.02
CA PRO A 226 15.60 -16.61 -1.13
C PRO A 226 16.49 -16.75 0.12
N GLY A 227 16.68 -17.97 0.66
CA GLY A 227 17.66 -18.24 1.72
C GLY A 227 17.15 -18.96 2.95
#